data_88cb76be95ec0983d354ac0d6a8d2d08
#
_entry.id   88cb76be95ec0983d354ac0d6a8d2d08
#
_cell.length_a   1.000
_cell.length_b   1.000
_cell.length_c   1.000
_cell.angle_alpha   90.00
_cell.angle_beta   90.00
_cell.angle_gamma   90.00
#
_symmetry.space_group_name_H-M   'P 1'
#
loop_
_entity.id
_entity.type
_entity.pdbx_description
1 polymer ?
#
loop_
_entity_poly.entity_id
_entity_poly.type
_entity_poly.pdbx_seq_one_letter_code
_entity_poly.pdbx_strand_id
1 'polypeptide(L)'
;MIEPDDLERFDDIESELQEIRGALFDDKIAVLGPAEAICLRDSATVSEAIEQMLARRQAGVLVVDGDGRLIGIFTERDVLTRVAGPRRDPQKTRLAEVMTREPEALTASDRIAFAVHSMSVAGYRTVPLVDADRRPIGVVTVNDVIRWLAGLFPEAVLNLPPGDALKRPHDMDAG
;
A
#
# COMPACT_ATOMS: atom_id res chain seq x y z
N MET A 1 -8.32 36.87 -24.41
CA MET A 1 -7.29 37.65 -23.67
C MET A 1 -7.16 36.91 -22.34
N ILE A 2 -6.00 36.35 -22.04
CA ILE A 2 -5.76 35.64 -20.78
C ILE A 2 -5.49 36.72 -19.74
N GLU A 3 -6.21 36.71 -18.62
CA GLU A 3 -6.01 37.68 -17.53
C GLU A 3 -4.67 37.41 -16.83
N PRO A 4 -3.99 38.42 -16.27
CA PRO A 4 -2.72 38.23 -15.54
C PRO A 4 -2.82 37.21 -14.40
N ASP A 5 -3.94 37.18 -13.66
CA ASP A 5 -4.23 36.23 -12.59
C ASP A 5 -4.24 34.76 -13.10
N ASP A 6 -4.67 34.54 -14.33
CA ASP A 6 -4.66 33.19 -14.92
C ASP A 6 -3.24 32.71 -15.21
N LEU A 7 -2.34 33.61 -15.59
CA LEU A 7 -0.93 33.28 -15.87
C LEU A 7 -0.19 32.92 -14.57
N GLU A 8 -0.34 33.70 -13.51
CA GLU A 8 0.25 33.42 -12.20
C GLU A 8 -0.24 32.04 -11.68
N ARG A 9 -1.50 31.74 -11.88
CA ARG A 9 -2.10 30.48 -11.46
C ARG A 9 -1.58 29.28 -12.27
N PHE A 10 -1.24 29.46 -13.54
CA PHE A 10 -0.60 28.44 -14.38
C PHE A 10 0.85 28.17 -13.92
N ASP A 11 1.59 29.22 -13.61
CA ASP A 11 2.97 29.12 -13.14
C ASP A 11 3.05 28.39 -11.77
N ASP A 12 2.11 28.67 -10.87
CA ASP A 12 1.99 27.98 -9.57
C ASP A 12 1.69 26.48 -9.76
N ILE A 13 0.74 26.12 -10.61
CA ILE A 13 0.39 24.73 -10.92
C ILE A 13 1.59 24.00 -11.55
N GLU A 14 2.30 24.63 -12.46
CA GLU A 14 3.47 24.01 -13.09
C GLU A 14 4.59 23.79 -12.08
N SER A 15 4.80 24.72 -11.15
CA SER A 15 5.77 24.59 -10.06
C SER A 15 5.41 23.42 -9.13
N GLU A 16 4.14 23.31 -8.70
CA GLU A 16 3.65 22.21 -7.86
C GLU A 16 3.81 20.85 -8.57
N LEU A 17 3.50 20.77 -9.86
CA LEU A 17 3.68 19.54 -10.65
C LEU A 17 5.15 19.13 -10.76
N GLN A 18 6.07 20.08 -10.89
CA GLN A 18 7.50 19.81 -10.90
C GLN A 18 8.00 19.31 -9.54
N GLU A 19 7.47 19.85 -8.43
CA GLU A 19 7.79 19.41 -7.09
C GLU A 19 7.33 17.96 -6.84
N ILE A 20 6.09 17.61 -7.20
CA ILE A 20 5.57 16.24 -7.10
C ILE A 20 6.44 15.29 -7.94
N ARG A 21 6.75 15.68 -9.16
CA ARG A 21 7.56 14.88 -10.06
C ARG A 21 8.96 14.67 -9.50
N GLY A 22 9.60 15.73 -8.99
CA GLY A 22 10.90 15.66 -8.34
C GLY A 22 10.88 14.70 -7.16
N ALA A 23 9.97 14.91 -6.22
CA ALA A 23 9.83 14.08 -5.02
C ALA A 23 9.57 12.61 -5.35
N LEU A 24 8.69 12.29 -6.32
CA LEU A 24 8.42 10.91 -6.75
C LEU A 24 9.65 10.17 -7.25
N PHE A 25 10.51 10.86 -8.01
CA PHE A 25 11.70 10.27 -8.64
C PHE A 25 12.97 10.39 -7.79
N ASP A 26 13.02 11.27 -6.81
CA ASP A 26 14.21 11.50 -5.99
C ASP A 26 14.07 10.90 -4.59
N ASP A 27 12.88 10.92 -4.00
CA ASP A 27 12.63 10.41 -2.66
C ASP A 27 12.69 8.88 -2.59
N LYS A 28 13.26 8.39 -1.50
CA LYS A 28 13.37 6.97 -1.20
C LYS A 28 12.14 6.50 -0.44
N ILE A 29 11.80 5.23 -0.62
CA ILE A 29 10.69 4.57 0.09
C ILE A 29 10.80 4.73 1.62
N ALA A 30 12.00 4.83 2.16
CA ALA A 30 12.23 5.05 3.58
C ALA A 30 11.48 6.27 4.15
N VAL A 31 11.26 7.33 3.35
CA VAL A 31 10.56 8.54 3.81
C VAL A 31 9.05 8.34 4.02
N LEU A 32 8.48 7.29 3.42
CA LEU A 32 7.07 6.93 3.61
C LEU A 32 6.75 6.41 5.02
N GLY A 33 7.78 6.13 5.85
CA GLY A 33 7.61 5.54 7.16
C GLY A 33 6.98 4.13 7.11
N PRO A 34 7.62 3.16 6.41
CA PRO A 34 7.04 1.84 6.22
C PRO A 34 6.59 1.19 7.52
N ALA A 35 5.44 0.54 7.50
CA ALA A 35 4.95 -0.19 8.66
C ALA A 35 5.73 -1.50 8.88
N GLU A 36 5.81 -1.95 10.14
CA GLU A 36 6.35 -3.26 10.47
C GLU A 36 5.53 -4.36 9.81
N ALA A 37 6.19 -5.30 9.13
CA ALA A 37 5.52 -6.41 8.46
C ALA A 37 5.08 -7.50 9.44
N ILE A 38 3.89 -8.06 9.24
CA ILE A 38 3.50 -9.32 9.86
C ILE A 38 4.16 -10.44 9.07
N CYS A 39 5.03 -11.22 9.70
CA CYS A 39 5.71 -12.35 9.08
C CYS A 39 5.22 -13.66 9.68
N LEU A 40 4.79 -14.60 8.85
CA LEU A 40 4.37 -15.93 9.23
C LEU A 40 5.12 -16.98 8.40
N ARG A 41 5.21 -18.20 8.92
CA ARG A 41 5.74 -19.35 8.18
C ARG A 41 4.72 -19.83 7.14
N ASP A 42 5.19 -20.45 6.09
CA ASP A 42 4.36 -21.08 5.06
C ASP A 42 3.49 -22.22 5.62
N SER A 43 3.93 -22.83 6.73
CA SER A 43 3.18 -23.85 7.48
C SER A 43 2.06 -23.29 8.36
N ALA A 44 2.01 -21.98 8.59
CA ALA A 44 0.93 -21.34 9.34
C ALA A 44 -0.41 -21.51 8.63
N THR A 45 -1.50 -21.50 9.38
CA THR A 45 -2.85 -21.61 8.83
C THR A 45 -3.38 -20.27 8.35
N VAL A 46 -4.36 -20.32 7.47
CA VAL A 46 -5.11 -19.13 7.06
C VAL A 46 -5.78 -18.45 8.26
N SER A 47 -6.29 -19.23 9.23
CA SER A 47 -6.90 -18.68 10.44
C SER A 47 -5.93 -17.83 11.24
N GLU A 48 -4.70 -18.33 11.47
CA GLU A 48 -3.63 -17.58 12.12
C GLU A 48 -3.28 -16.28 11.38
N ALA A 49 -3.24 -16.33 10.05
CA ALA A 49 -2.98 -15.14 9.24
C ALA A 49 -4.08 -14.10 9.39
N ILE A 50 -5.35 -14.51 9.29
CA ILE A 50 -6.51 -13.61 9.48
C ILE A 50 -6.50 -12.98 10.87
N GLU A 51 -6.23 -13.75 11.92
CA GLU A 51 -6.14 -13.25 13.30
C GLU A 51 -5.08 -12.15 13.43
N GLN A 52 -3.88 -12.36 12.86
CA GLN A 52 -2.81 -11.36 12.88
C GLN A 52 -3.17 -10.11 12.06
N MET A 53 -3.78 -10.28 10.87
CA MET A 53 -4.24 -9.15 10.04
C MET A 53 -5.24 -8.29 10.79
N LEU A 54 -6.23 -8.89 11.44
CA LEU A 54 -7.25 -8.19 12.23
C LEU A 54 -6.65 -7.50 13.46
N ALA A 55 -5.80 -8.20 14.21
CA ALA A 55 -5.18 -7.65 15.42
C ALA A 55 -4.30 -6.42 15.13
N ARG A 56 -3.58 -6.42 14.02
CA ARG A 56 -2.68 -5.32 13.62
C ARG A 56 -3.28 -4.36 12.61
N ARG A 57 -4.52 -4.58 12.17
CA ARG A 57 -5.21 -3.79 11.13
C ARG A 57 -4.39 -3.66 9.86
N GLN A 58 -3.78 -4.76 9.43
CA GLN A 58 -3.01 -4.84 8.19
C GLN A 58 -3.73 -5.72 7.17
N ALA A 59 -3.69 -5.32 5.90
CA ALA A 59 -4.38 -5.99 4.80
C ALA A 59 -3.68 -7.26 4.29
N GLY A 60 -2.58 -7.66 4.91
CA GLY A 60 -1.84 -8.86 4.50
C GLY A 60 -0.71 -9.23 5.43
N VAL A 61 -0.19 -10.43 5.23
CA VAL A 61 0.97 -11.00 5.92
C VAL A 61 2.03 -11.41 4.91
N LEU A 62 3.29 -11.28 5.27
CA LEU A 62 4.41 -11.79 4.51
C LEU A 62 4.72 -13.22 4.95
N VAL A 63 4.97 -14.08 3.98
CA VAL A 63 5.28 -15.48 4.25
C VAL A 63 6.78 -15.69 4.08
N VAL A 64 7.39 -16.28 5.11
CA VAL A 64 8.84 -16.49 5.16
C VAL A 64 9.20 -17.96 5.29
N ASP A 65 10.37 -18.32 4.78
CA ASP A 65 10.96 -19.65 4.90
C ASP A 65 11.66 -19.85 6.25
N GLY A 66 12.35 -21.02 6.38
CA GLY A 66 13.13 -21.41 7.56
C GLY A 66 14.20 -20.39 7.96
N ASP A 67 14.78 -19.70 7.00
CA ASP A 67 15.86 -18.72 7.18
C ASP A 67 15.33 -17.27 7.35
N GLY A 68 14.00 -17.08 7.34
CA GLY A 68 13.32 -15.79 7.48
C GLY A 68 13.30 -14.99 6.18
N ARG A 69 13.54 -15.62 5.03
CA ARG A 69 13.48 -14.96 3.71
C ARG A 69 12.06 -14.92 3.18
N LEU A 70 11.72 -13.85 2.50
CA LEU A 70 10.42 -13.67 1.86
C LEU A 70 10.21 -14.69 0.72
N ILE A 71 9.18 -15.52 0.85
CA ILE A 71 8.78 -16.51 -0.16
C ILE A 71 7.35 -16.33 -0.64
N GLY A 72 6.55 -15.52 0.04
CA GLY A 72 5.16 -15.30 -0.34
C GLY A 72 4.52 -14.11 0.33
N ILE A 73 3.33 -13.75 -0.15
CA ILE A 73 2.43 -12.80 0.46
C ILE A 73 1.01 -13.36 0.45
N PHE A 74 0.26 -13.10 1.52
CA PHE A 74 -1.15 -13.48 1.63
C PHE A 74 -1.95 -12.27 2.12
N THR A 75 -3.00 -11.92 1.39
CA THR A 75 -3.76 -10.67 1.54
C THR A 75 -5.26 -10.92 1.73
N GLU A 76 -6.02 -9.88 2.11
CA GLU A 76 -7.49 -9.89 2.15
C GLU A 76 -8.10 -10.40 0.83
N ARG A 77 -7.52 -10.02 -0.32
CA ARG A 77 -7.97 -10.51 -1.63
C ARG A 77 -7.82 -12.02 -1.74
N ASP A 78 -6.72 -12.58 -1.22
CA ASP A 78 -6.48 -14.03 -1.24
C ASP A 78 -7.46 -14.75 -0.31
N VAL A 79 -7.83 -14.17 0.83
CA VAL A 79 -8.89 -14.70 1.70
C VAL A 79 -10.19 -14.87 0.90
N LEU A 80 -10.59 -13.86 0.14
CA LEU A 80 -11.83 -13.90 -0.64
C LEU A 80 -11.73 -14.85 -1.83
N THR A 81 -10.64 -14.77 -2.60
CA THR A 81 -10.55 -15.48 -3.89
C THR A 81 -10.04 -16.90 -3.79
N ARG A 82 -9.17 -17.20 -2.82
CA ARG A 82 -8.50 -18.50 -2.71
C ARG A 82 -8.96 -19.34 -1.52
N VAL A 83 -9.68 -18.74 -0.58
CA VAL A 83 -10.18 -19.44 0.61
C VAL A 83 -11.72 -19.45 0.63
N ALA A 84 -12.36 -18.29 0.74
CA ALA A 84 -13.82 -18.19 0.85
C ALA A 84 -14.54 -18.64 -0.43
N GLY A 85 -14.10 -18.17 -1.60
CA GLY A 85 -14.68 -18.56 -2.89
C GLY A 85 -14.66 -20.06 -3.12
N PRO A 86 -13.51 -20.76 -2.99
CA PRO A 86 -13.44 -22.23 -3.08
C PRO A 86 -13.99 -22.96 -1.84
N ARG A 87 -14.44 -22.28 -0.80
CA ARG A 87 -14.93 -22.83 0.46
C ARG A 87 -13.90 -23.71 1.19
N ARG A 88 -12.64 -23.30 1.20
CA ARG A 88 -11.59 -23.96 1.96
C ARG A 88 -11.77 -23.69 3.45
N ASP A 89 -11.40 -24.66 4.29
CA ASP A 89 -11.39 -24.53 5.75
C ASP A 89 -10.15 -23.70 6.18
N PRO A 90 -10.31 -22.48 6.76
CA PRO A 90 -9.18 -21.64 7.15
C PRO A 90 -8.30 -22.26 8.24
N GLN A 91 -8.86 -23.14 9.10
CA GLN A 91 -8.11 -23.79 10.16
C GLN A 91 -7.21 -24.93 9.66
N LYS A 92 -7.52 -25.48 8.49
CA LYS A 92 -6.79 -26.60 7.90
C LYS A 92 -5.93 -26.20 6.71
N THR A 93 -6.27 -25.10 6.03
CA THR A 93 -5.54 -24.62 4.86
C THR A 93 -4.26 -23.91 5.30
N ARG A 94 -3.11 -24.31 4.75
CA ARG A 94 -1.80 -23.69 4.99
C ARG A 94 -1.57 -22.52 4.07
N LEU A 95 -0.79 -21.52 4.52
CA LEU A 95 -0.42 -20.38 3.70
C LEU A 95 0.31 -20.80 2.43
N ALA A 96 1.16 -21.84 2.49
CA ALA A 96 1.83 -22.42 1.32
C ALA A 96 0.91 -22.81 0.16
N GLU A 97 -0.37 -23.10 0.44
CA GLU A 97 -1.36 -23.52 -0.55
C GLU A 97 -2.07 -22.37 -1.24
N VAL A 98 -2.15 -21.22 -0.58
CA VAL A 98 -3.00 -20.08 -0.98
C VAL A 98 -2.28 -18.75 -1.12
N MET A 99 -1.01 -18.66 -0.71
CA MET A 99 -0.20 -17.44 -0.86
C MET A 99 0.12 -17.15 -2.31
N THR A 100 0.40 -15.90 -2.63
CA THR A 100 1.10 -15.52 -3.85
C THR A 100 2.59 -15.74 -3.61
N ARG A 101 3.21 -16.63 -4.40
CA ARG A 101 4.63 -16.98 -4.28
C ARG A 101 5.50 -15.92 -4.93
N GLU A 102 6.73 -15.78 -4.43
CA GLU A 102 7.76 -14.91 -4.99
C GLU A 102 7.23 -13.49 -5.31
N PRO A 103 6.61 -12.80 -4.32
CA PRO A 103 6.07 -11.49 -4.58
C PRO A 103 7.17 -10.52 -4.99
N GLU A 104 6.81 -9.57 -5.85
CA GLU A 104 7.66 -8.41 -6.08
C GLU A 104 7.93 -7.71 -4.75
N ALA A 105 9.19 -7.38 -4.49
CA ALA A 105 9.61 -6.71 -3.27
C ALA A 105 10.61 -5.59 -3.62
N LEU A 106 10.54 -4.52 -2.87
CA LEU A 106 11.43 -3.36 -2.99
C LEU A 106 12.33 -3.26 -1.76
N THR A 107 13.29 -2.36 -1.82
CA THR A 107 14.14 -2.00 -0.67
C THR A 107 13.78 -0.61 -0.16
N ALA A 108 14.16 -0.28 1.07
CA ALA A 108 13.95 1.05 1.63
C ALA A 108 14.71 2.16 0.86
N SER A 109 15.74 1.79 0.10
CA SER A 109 16.55 2.70 -0.73
C SER A 109 16.00 2.89 -2.14
N ASP A 110 15.03 2.10 -2.56
CA ASP A 110 14.37 2.30 -3.85
C ASP A 110 13.53 3.58 -3.83
N ARG A 111 13.24 4.10 -5.01
CA ARG A 111 12.47 5.34 -5.16
C ARG A 111 10.98 5.08 -5.01
N ILE A 112 10.25 6.07 -4.51
CA ILE A 112 8.79 6.00 -4.37
C ILE A 112 8.11 5.66 -5.69
N ALA A 113 8.65 6.17 -6.82
CA ALA A 113 8.14 5.87 -8.15
C ALA A 113 8.01 4.36 -8.45
N PHE A 114 8.92 3.52 -7.93
CA PHE A 114 8.82 2.06 -8.12
C PHE A 114 7.64 1.46 -7.33
N ALA A 115 7.39 1.92 -6.10
CA ALA A 115 6.23 1.48 -5.34
C ALA A 115 4.92 1.90 -6.03
N VAL A 116 4.84 3.14 -6.50
CA VAL A 116 3.69 3.65 -7.27
C VAL A 116 3.48 2.85 -8.55
N HIS A 117 4.55 2.51 -9.27
CA HIS A 117 4.48 1.67 -10.48
C HIS A 117 3.90 0.30 -10.17
N SER A 118 4.46 -0.43 -9.19
CA SER A 118 3.96 -1.76 -8.80
C SER A 118 2.50 -1.71 -8.36
N MET A 119 2.09 -0.67 -7.63
CA MET A 119 0.70 -0.49 -7.20
C MET A 119 -0.24 -0.19 -8.38
N SER A 120 0.17 0.64 -9.34
CA SER A 120 -0.68 1.06 -10.44
C SER A 120 -0.80 0.01 -11.55
N VAL A 121 0.29 -0.67 -11.89
CA VAL A 121 0.34 -1.63 -13.00
C VAL A 121 -0.12 -3.02 -12.57
N ALA A 122 0.37 -3.52 -11.44
CA ALA A 122 0.02 -4.86 -10.95
C ALA A 122 -1.22 -4.86 -10.03
N GLY A 123 -1.71 -3.69 -9.63
CA GLY A 123 -2.88 -3.55 -8.74
C GLY A 123 -2.59 -3.99 -7.31
N TYR A 124 -1.33 -3.96 -6.89
CA TYR A 124 -0.95 -4.25 -5.51
C TYR A 124 -1.36 -3.10 -4.60
N ARG A 125 -1.88 -3.40 -3.42
CA ARG A 125 -2.17 -2.41 -2.37
C ARG A 125 -1.11 -2.37 -1.29
N THR A 126 -0.26 -3.40 -1.25
CA THR A 126 0.82 -3.58 -0.29
C THR A 126 2.03 -4.13 -1.05
N VAL A 127 3.18 -3.52 -0.86
CA VAL A 127 4.46 -3.94 -1.44
C VAL A 127 5.41 -4.30 -0.29
N PRO A 128 5.95 -5.51 -0.26
CA PRO A 128 6.96 -5.92 0.71
C PRO A 128 8.24 -5.12 0.55
N LEU A 129 8.87 -4.76 1.67
CA LEU A 129 10.23 -4.26 1.69
C LEU A 129 11.15 -5.32 2.28
N VAL A 130 12.30 -5.49 1.64
CA VAL A 130 13.30 -6.50 2.05
C VAL A 130 14.70 -5.88 2.14
N ASP A 131 15.54 -6.54 2.94
CA ASP A 131 16.98 -6.27 2.96
C ASP A 131 17.72 -7.01 1.82
N ALA A 132 19.06 -6.92 1.83
CA ALA A 132 19.93 -7.57 0.84
C ALA A 132 19.84 -9.10 0.87
N ASP A 133 19.47 -9.70 2.00
CA ASP A 133 19.29 -11.15 2.18
C ASP A 133 17.85 -11.60 1.88
N ARG A 134 17.03 -10.70 1.33
CA ARG A 134 15.61 -10.92 1.03
C ARG A 134 14.75 -11.15 2.29
N ARG A 135 15.17 -10.65 3.45
CA ARG A 135 14.38 -10.71 4.67
C ARG A 135 13.45 -9.50 4.75
N PRO A 136 12.18 -9.70 5.14
CA PRO A 136 11.24 -8.60 5.31
C PRO A 136 11.71 -7.59 6.35
N ILE A 137 11.73 -6.31 5.98
CA ILE A 137 12.02 -5.18 6.88
C ILE A 137 10.82 -4.27 7.07
N GLY A 138 9.74 -4.46 6.30
CA GLY A 138 8.53 -3.68 6.40
C GLY A 138 7.59 -3.90 5.22
N VAL A 139 6.55 -3.12 5.18
CA VAL A 139 5.60 -3.03 4.06
C VAL A 139 5.28 -1.58 3.77
N VAL A 140 5.07 -1.27 2.48
CA VAL A 140 4.52 0.00 2.01
C VAL A 140 3.14 -0.23 1.43
N THR A 141 2.20 0.61 1.80
CA THR A 141 0.82 0.55 1.34
C THR A 141 0.47 1.76 0.46
N VAL A 142 -0.62 1.65 -0.30
CA VAL A 142 -1.19 2.80 -1.04
C VAL A 142 -1.50 3.97 -0.10
N ASN A 143 -1.94 3.68 1.14
CA ASN A 143 -2.23 4.73 2.13
C ASN A 143 -0.97 5.50 2.55
N ASP A 144 0.19 4.85 2.60
CA ASP A 144 1.46 5.51 2.93
C ASP A 144 1.86 6.48 1.82
N VAL A 145 1.69 6.07 0.55
CA VAL A 145 1.92 6.92 -0.61
C VAL A 145 0.95 8.12 -0.63
N ILE A 146 -0.35 7.88 -0.36
CA ILE A 146 -1.35 8.95 -0.30
C ILE A 146 -1.04 9.93 0.84
N ARG A 147 -0.64 9.44 2.01
CA ARG A 147 -0.28 10.29 3.16
C ARG A 147 0.95 11.14 2.86
N TRP A 148 1.96 10.54 2.24
CA TRP A 148 3.14 11.27 1.79
C TRP A 148 2.78 12.36 0.78
N LEU A 149 1.98 12.02 -0.25
CA LEU A 149 1.52 12.98 -1.25
C LEU A 149 0.73 14.14 -0.61
N ALA A 150 -0.19 13.84 0.33
CA ALA A 150 -0.92 14.87 1.06
C ALA A 150 0.00 15.76 1.91
N GLY A 151 1.14 15.24 2.36
CA GLY A 151 2.16 15.99 3.09
C GLY A 151 2.95 16.99 2.25
N LEU A 152 2.99 16.81 0.93
CA LEU A 152 3.60 17.78 0.00
C LEU A 152 2.72 19.05 -0.15
N PHE A 153 1.39 18.92 0.03
CA PHE A 153 0.41 20.00 -0.14
C PHE A 153 -0.52 20.14 1.08
N PRO A 154 0.03 20.40 2.28
CA PRO A 154 -0.78 20.39 3.50
C PRO A 154 -1.89 21.45 3.46
N GLU A 155 -1.64 22.63 2.88
CA GLU A 155 -2.63 23.70 2.79
C GLU A 155 -3.76 23.35 1.80
N ALA A 156 -3.42 22.80 0.65
CA ALA A 156 -4.40 22.43 -0.37
C ALA A 156 -5.27 21.24 0.04
N VAL A 157 -4.71 20.24 0.76
CA VAL A 157 -5.42 19.02 1.15
C VAL A 157 -6.13 19.16 2.49
N LEU A 158 -5.48 19.75 3.51
CA LEU A 158 -6.02 19.84 4.86
C LEU A 158 -7.06 20.95 5.03
N ASN A 159 -6.99 21.99 4.19
CA ASN A 159 -7.93 23.11 4.22
C ASN A 159 -9.09 22.97 3.23
N LEU A 160 -9.23 21.80 2.57
CA LEU A 160 -10.41 21.54 1.76
C LEU A 160 -11.67 21.66 2.64
N PRO A 161 -12.62 22.55 2.30
CA PRO A 161 -13.88 22.60 3.03
C PRO A 161 -14.54 21.23 2.88
N PRO A 162 -15.19 20.71 3.94
CA PRO A 162 -15.94 19.47 3.83
C PRO A 162 -16.99 19.65 2.73
N GLY A 163 -16.83 18.93 1.62
CA GLY A 163 -17.77 18.89 0.51
C GLY A 163 -19.15 18.41 0.98
N ASP A 164 -20.19 18.60 0.18
CA ASP A 164 -21.55 18.18 0.54
C ASP A 164 -21.65 16.67 0.79
N ALA A 165 -20.84 15.86 0.12
CA ALA A 165 -20.70 14.42 0.37
C ALA A 165 -20.22 14.07 1.79
N LEU A 166 -19.34 14.90 2.38
CA LEU A 166 -18.87 14.73 3.75
C LEU A 166 -19.86 15.27 4.79
N LYS A 167 -20.75 16.20 4.38
CA LYS A 167 -21.80 16.75 5.25
C LYS A 167 -23.01 15.81 5.39
N ARG A 168 -23.21 14.89 4.42
CA ARG A 168 -24.34 13.95 4.38
C ARG A 168 -23.89 12.55 3.99
N PRO A 169 -23.08 11.87 4.84
CA PRO A 169 -22.54 10.55 4.50
C PRO A 169 -23.62 9.45 4.33
N HIS A 170 -24.86 9.67 4.84
CA HIS A 170 -25.97 8.72 4.74
C HIS A 170 -26.86 8.87 3.50
N ASP A 171 -26.71 9.97 2.74
CA ASP A 171 -27.54 10.19 1.54
C ASP A 171 -26.97 9.50 0.28
N MET A 172 -25.81 8.83 0.36
CA MET A 172 -25.16 8.14 -0.75
C MET A 172 -25.56 6.67 -0.90
N ASP A 173 -26.33 6.10 0.03
CA ASP A 173 -26.74 4.68 0.00
C ASP A 173 -28.12 4.45 -0.66
N ALA A 174 -28.66 5.44 -1.38
CA ALA A 174 -29.94 5.31 -2.09
C ALA A 174 -29.71 5.35 -3.62
N GLY A 175 -29.16 4.23 -4.15
CA GLY A 175 -29.02 4.05 -5.59
C GLY A 175 -28.73 2.61 -5.94
#